data_3ec706e82f38c8fbff4b0dce0fbd7484
#
_entry.id   3ec706e82f38c8fbff4b0dce0fbd7484
#
_cell.length_a   1.000
_cell.length_b   1.000
_cell.length_c   1.000
_cell.angle_alpha   90.00
_cell.angle_beta   90.00
_cell.angle_gamma   90.00
#
_symmetry.space_group_name_H-M   'P 1'
#
loop_
_entity.id
_entity.type
_entity.pdbx_description
1 polymer ?
#
loop_
_entity_poly.entity_id
_entity_poly.type
_entity_poly.pdbx_seq_one_letter_code
_entity_poly.pdbx_strand_id
1 'polypeptide(L)'
;MTDNDDIKQASSAPVAMFVYNRADNTQQTIEHLIANTLASQTDLYVFSDGGKDEASWAAVNEVRQYLHKVKKEVEQTHALRSMTIVERKENIYLEKNITSGIMEVFAHHDRIIVLEDDIVTSPYFLQYMNDAFNLYRDDPRVMHVAGFTNLCIDDIPFYFTPHMSGWGWGTWRDRWLGHFRHYKTRQQALEGMTQSDCDAMQYGGVFPCLRSLDKDPIPWDICWEIAIYKAQGLCLTPGRTLVRNIGLKRGTHFRSFDILQSYEFDRPPMQSLLPLTKITSPQPSPRTESLFAEAIRDWGIRYTPLGKVVRFVYKKLRFS
;
A
#
# COMPACT_ATOMS: atom_id res chain seq x y z
N MET A 1 7.92 -14.90 43.95
CA MET A 1 6.79 -14.22 43.28
C MET A 1 7.29 -13.80 41.94
N THR A 2 7.07 -14.62 40.94
CA THR A 2 7.47 -14.39 39.57
C THR A 2 6.27 -13.75 38.88
N ASP A 3 6.40 -12.46 38.57
CA ASP A 3 5.43 -11.75 37.71
C ASP A 3 5.46 -12.39 36.33
N ASN A 4 4.48 -13.23 36.07
CA ASN A 4 4.09 -13.61 34.72
C ASN A 4 3.38 -12.39 34.11
N ASP A 5 4.16 -11.50 33.51
CA ASP A 5 3.63 -10.56 32.54
C ASP A 5 3.15 -11.38 31.35
N ASP A 6 1.87 -11.71 31.35
CA ASP A 6 1.11 -12.13 30.19
C ASP A 6 1.23 -11.00 29.13
N ILE A 7 2.27 -11.07 28.31
CA ILE A 7 2.33 -10.31 27.05
C ILE A 7 1.18 -10.87 26.23
N LYS A 8 -0.01 -10.25 26.34
CA LYS A 8 -1.10 -10.46 25.38
C LYS A 8 -0.48 -10.27 24.00
N GLN A 9 -0.23 -11.37 23.33
CA GLN A 9 0.26 -11.37 21.96
C GLN A 9 -0.72 -10.51 21.15
N ALA A 10 -0.28 -9.31 20.79
CA ALA A 10 -1.14 -8.37 20.08
C ALA A 10 -1.65 -9.05 18.80
N SER A 11 -2.96 -9.14 18.63
CA SER A 11 -3.55 -9.76 17.45
C SER A 11 -2.97 -9.13 16.18
N SER A 12 -2.74 -9.93 15.14
CA SER A 12 -2.29 -9.41 13.84
C SER A 12 -3.24 -8.33 13.32
N ALA A 13 -2.70 -7.31 12.66
CA ALA A 13 -3.49 -6.27 12.03
C ALA A 13 -4.43 -6.87 10.98
N PRO A 14 -5.70 -6.45 10.92
CA PRO A 14 -6.62 -6.91 9.88
C PRO A 14 -6.18 -6.36 8.52
N VAL A 15 -6.51 -7.12 7.47
CA VAL A 15 -6.37 -6.68 6.08
C VAL A 15 -7.72 -6.26 5.54
N ALA A 16 -7.83 -5.06 5.00
CA ALA A 16 -8.93 -4.60 4.16
C ALA A 16 -8.51 -4.69 2.69
N MET A 17 -9.19 -5.53 1.93
CA MET A 17 -8.94 -5.72 0.51
C MET A 17 -10.11 -5.16 -0.30
N PHE A 18 -9.79 -4.30 -1.27
CA PHE A 18 -10.77 -3.65 -2.13
C PHE A 18 -10.76 -4.27 -3.52
N VAL A 19 -11.92 -4.80 -3.94
CA VAL A 19 -12.06 -5.54 -5.20
C VAL A 19 -13.22 -5.00 -6.03
N TYR A 20 -13.14 -5.20 -7.36
CA TYR A 20 -14.19 -4.78 -8.27
C TYR A 20 -14.59 -5.90 -9.25
N ASN A 21 -13.98 -5.95 -10.43
CA ASN A 21 -14.39 -6.80 -11.56
C ASN A 21 -13.23 -7.58 -12.20
N ARG A 22 -12.18 -7.90 -11.45
CA ARG A 22 -10.97 -8.58 -11.93
C ARG A 22 -10.74 -9.89 -11.16
N ALA A 23 -11.47 -10.95 -11.51
CA ALA A 23 -11.43 -12.22 -10.79
C ALA A 23 -10.03 -12.84 -10.73
N ASP A 24 -9.29 -12.85 -11.86
CA ASP A 24 -7.93 -13.42 -11.92
C ASP A 24 -6.95 -12.66 -10.99
N ASN A 25 -7.06 -11.33 -10.92
CA ASN A 25 -6.21 -10.52 -10.04
C ASN A 25 -6.58 -10.76 -8.57
N THR A 26 -7.89 -10.73 -8.26
CA THR A 26 -8.41 -11.01 -6.93
C THR A 26 -7.93 -12.36 -6.42
N GLN A 27 -7.98 -13.39 -7.27
CA GLN A 27 -7.50 -14.73 -6.95
C GLN A 27 -6.01 -14.70 -6.58
N GLN A 28 -5.16 -14.18 -7.44
CA GLN A 28 -3.72 -14.12 -7.20
C GLN A 28 -3.39 -13.34 -5.92
N THR A 29 -4.07 -12.23 -5.67
CA THR A 29 -3.82 -11.42 -4.47
C THR A 29 -4.20 -12.18 -3.20
N ILE A 30 -5.32 -12.89 -3.18
CA ILE A 30 -5.73 -13.71 -2.02
C ILE A 30 -4.79 -14.91 -1.82
N GLU A 31 -4.40 -15.60 -2.89
CA GLU A 31 -3.46 -16.73 -2.81
C GLU A 31 -2.11 -16.31 -2.23
N HIS A 32 -1.57 -15.16 -2.67
CA HIS A 32 -0.35 -14.59 -2.11
C HIS A 32 -0.51 -14.14 -0.65
N LEU A 33 -1.67 -13.59 -0.29
CA LEU A 33 -1.95 -13.21 1.10
C LEU A 33 -2.00 -14.43 2.02
N ILE A 34 -2.68 -15.50 1.61
CA ILE A 34 -2.77 -16.77 2.36
C ILE A 34 -1.38 -17.43 2.52
N ALA A 35 -0.48 -17.23 1.58
CA ALA A 35 0.90 -17.74 1.65
C ALA A 35 1.80 -16.99 2.65
N ASN A 36 1.31 -15.94 3.31
CA ASN A 36 2.07 -15.20 4.31
C ASN A 36 2.22 -15.95 5.63
N THR A 37 3.34 -15.74 6.33
CA THR A 37 3.66 -16.40 7.60
C THR A 37 2.65 -16.14 8.72
N LEU A 38 1.98 -14.98 8.73
CA LEU A 38 0.96 -14.61 9.72
C LEU A 38 -0.48 -14.71 9.18
N ALA A 39 -0.70 -15.35 8.04
CA ALA A 39 -2.01 -15.44 7.41
C ALA A 39 -3.08 -16.03 8.35
N SER A 40 -2.79 -17.16 9.01
CA SER A 40 -3.72 -17.83 9.94
C SER A 40 -4.07 -17.02 11.20
N GLN A 41 -3.35 -15.93 11.46
CA GLN A 41 -3.61 -15.00 12.57
C GLN A 41 -4.28 -13.71 12.11
N THR A 42 -4.59 -13.57 10.82
CA THR A 42 -5.03 -12.33 10.18
C THR A 42 -6.50 -12.41 9.79
N ASP A 43 -7.29 -11.38 10.15
CA ASP A 43 -8.65 -11.20 9.65
C ASP A 43 -8.59 -10.52 8.30
N LEU A 44 -9.33 -11.04 7.32
CA LEU A 44 -9.49 -10.45 6.00
C LEU A 44 -10.91 -9.88 5.85
N TYR A 45 -11.01 -8.59 5.58
CA TYR A 45 -12.21 -7.89 5.16
C TYR A 45 -12.13 -7.60 3.67
N VAL A 46 -13.03 -8.15 2.87
CA VAL A 46 -13.06 -7.91 1.42
C VAL A 46 -14.26 -7.02 1.09
N PHE A 47 -13.96 -5.84 0.55
CA PHE A 47 -14.97 -4.86 0.12
C PHE A 47 -15.16 -4.96 -1.39
N SER A 48 -16.21 -5.67 -1.83
CA SER A 48 -16.57 -5.83 -3.24
C SER A 48 -17.50 -4.70 -3.68
N ASP A 49 -17.01 -3.83 -4.54
CA ASP A 49 -17.84 -2.75 -5.12
C ASP A 49 -18.93 -3.31 -6.04
N GLY A 50 -20.00 -2.55 -6.26
CA GLY A 50 -21.08 -2.90 -7.16
C GLY A 50 -20.73 -2.63 -8.64
N GLY A 51 -21.48 -3.22 -9.57
CA GLY A 51 -21.35 -2.96 -11.00
C GLY A 51 -21.88 -1.58 -11.39
N LYS A 52 -21.29 -0.96 -12.41
CA LYS A 52 -21.74 0.32 -13.00
C LYS A 52 -22.84 0.12 -14.04
N ASP A 53 -22.83 -1.04 -14.69
CA ASP A 53 -23.71 -1.44 -15.78
C ASP A 53 -23.83 -2.97 -15.80
N GLU A 54 -24.67 -3.51 -16.67
CA GLU A 54 -24.92 -4.94 -16.77
C GLU A 54 -23.64 -5.75 -17.06
N ALA A 55 -22.76 -5.26 -17.92
CA ALA A 55 -21.51 -5.93 -18.28
C ALA A 55 -20.55 -5.98 -17.09
N SER A 56 -20.41 -4.89 -16.35
CA SER A 56 -19.57 -4.84 -15.14
C SER A 56 -20.17 -5.68 -13.99
N TRP A 57 -21.51 -5.79 -13.89
CA TRP A 57 -22.15 -6.68 -12.93
C TRP A 57 -21.83 -8.15 -13.17
N ALA A 58 -21.75 -8.60 -14.43
CA ALA A 58 -21.34 -9.97 -14.75
C ALA A 58 -19.96 -10.29 -14.17
N ALA A 59 -18.98 -9.40 -14.39
CA ALA A 59 -17.62 -9.57 -13.89
C ALA A 59 -17.53 -9.41 -12.35
N VAL A 60 -18.31 -8.50 -11.75
CA VAL A 60 -18.41 -8.39 -10.28
C VAL A 60 -18.96 -9.67 -9.66
N ASN A 61 -19.99 -10.28 -10.28
CA ASN A 61 -20.56 -11.52 -9.79
C ASN A 61 -19.57 -12.70 -9.89
N GLU A 62 -18.70 -12.72 -10.92
CA GLU A 62 -17.62 -13.70 -11.01
C GLU A 62 -16.63 -13.55 -9.83
N VAL A 63 -16.22 -12.32 -9.52
CA VAL A 63 -15.39 -12.03 -8.32
C VAL A 63 -16.10 -12.51 -7.05
N ARG A 64 -17.38 -12.18 -6.86
CA ARG A 64 -18.14 -12.54 -5.66
C ARG A 64 -18.31 -14.06 -5.51
N GLN A 65 -18.56 -14.78 -6.60
CA GLN A 65 -18.61 -16.24 -6.58
C GLN A 65 -17.28 -16.84 -6.12
N TYR A 66 -16.16 -16.34 -6.64
CA TYR A 66 -14.84 -16.73 -6.18
C TYR A 66 -14.64 -16.43 -4.68
N LEU A 67 -14.98 -15.22 -4.22
CA LEU A 67 -14.85 -14.84 -2.81
C LEU A 67 -15.64 -15.76 -1.87
N HIS A 68 -16.88 -16.09 -2.22
CA HIS A 68 -17.71 -17.02 -1.43
C HIS A 68 -17.15 -18.45 -1.39
N LYS A 69 -16.53 -18.90 -2.48
CA LYS A 69 -15.83 -20.18 -2.51
C LYS A 69 -14.63 -20.16 -1.56
N VAL A 70 -13.76 -19.14 -1.67
CA VAL A 70 -12.57 -19.01 -0.81
C VAL A 70 -12.95 -18.86 0.66
N LYS A 71 -14.02 -18.11 0.97
CA LYS A 71 -14.48 -17.99 2.36
C LYS A 71 -14.79 -19.36 2.99
N LYS A 72 -15.47 -20.25 2.26
CA LYS A 72 -15.74 -21.63 2.73
C LYS A 72 -14.44 -22.43 2.92
N GLU A 73 -13.47 -22.27 2.02
CA GLU A 73 -12.16 -22.91 2.13
C GLU A 73 -11.39 -22.40 3.36
N VAL A 74 -11.40 -21.08 3.61
CA VAL A 74 -10.80 -20.47 4.80
C VAL A 74 -11.44 -20.99 6.09
N GLU A 75 -12.77 -21.10 6.14
CA GLU A 75 -13.49 -21.65 7.30
C GLU A 75 -13.13 -23.12 7.60
N GLN A 76 -12.79 -23.90 6.56
CA GLN A 76 -12.39 -25.31 6.71
C GLN A 76 -10.90 -25.49 7.04
N THR A 77 -10.03 -24.68 6.44
CA THR A 77 -8.57 -24.85 6.52
C THR A 77 -7.91 -23.97 7.56
N HIS A 78 -8.58 -22.93 8.02
CA HIS A 78 -8.02 -21.87 8.87
C HIS A 78 -6.80 -21.19 8.26
N ALA A 79 -6.74 -21.11 6.92
CA ALA A 79 -5.66 -20.41 6.20
C ALA A 79 -5.60 -18.91 6.53
N LEU A 80 -6.75 -18.32 6.91
CA LEU A 80 -6.86 -17.01 7.57
C LEU A 80 -7.61 -17.19 8.89
N ARG A 81 -7.47 -16.26 9.83
CA ARG A 81 -8.22 -16.28 11.09
C ARG A 81 -9.74 -16.14 10.83
N SER A 82 -10.09 -15.21 9.95
CA SER A 82 -11.47 -15.03 9.48
C SER A 82 -11.49 -14.35 8.11
N MET A 83 -12.63 -14.49 7.41
CA MET A 83 -12.88 -13.75 6.17
C MET A 83 -14.30 -13.17 6.17
N THR A 84 -14.39 -11.85 6.11
CA THR A 84 -15.66 -11.10 6.02
C THR A 84 -15.76 -10.48 4.62
N ILE A 85 -16.89 -10.71 3.94
CA ILE A 85 -17.17 -10.15 2.62
C ILE A 85 -18.25 -9.08 2.78
N VAL A 86 -17.96 -7.85 2.33
CA VAL A 86 -18.89 -6.73 2.28
C VAL A 86 -19.21 -6.44 0.82
N GLU A 87 -20.42 -6.76 0.39
CA GLU A 87 -20.88 -6.55 -0.98
C GLU A 87 -21.67 -5.24 -1.09
N ARG A 88 -21.17 -4.28 -1.86
CA ARG A 88 -21.89 -3.04 -2.13
C ARG A 88 -23.04 -3.31 -3.10
N LYS A 89 -24.21 -2.74 -2.81
CA LYS A 89 -25.41 -2.90 -3.65
C LYS A 89 -25.33 -2.13 -4.96
N GLU A 90 -24.51 -1.09 -5.01
CA GLU A 90 -24.27 -0.23 -6.16
C GLU A 90 -22.79 0.11 -6.28
N ASN A 91 -22.34 0.62 -7.42
CA ASN A 91 -20.98 1.09 -7.57
C ASN A 91 -20.82 2.42 -6.83
N ILE A 92 -20.00 2.42 -5.79
CA ILE A 92 -19.68 3.61 -5.01
C ILE A 92 -18.33 4.22 -5.37
N TYR A 93 -17.66 3.67 -6.37
CA TYR A 93 -16.33 4.02 -6.86
C TYR A 93 -15.21 3.77 -5.83
N LEU A 94 -13.99 3.59 -6.37
CA LEU A 94 -12.79 3.23 -5.60
C LEU A 94 -12.58 4.14 -4.40
N GLU A 95 -12.67 5.44 -4.61
CA GLU A 95 -12.46 6.50 -3.62
C GLU A 95 -13.32 6.31 -2.36
N LYS A 96 -14.62 6.19 -2.57
CA LYS A 96 -15.57 6.03 -1.49
C LYS A 96 -15.51 4.64 -0.88
N ASN A 97 -15.25 3.60 -1.70
CA ASN A 97 -15.16 2.23 -1.21
C ASN A 97 -13.96 2.06 -0.27
N ILE A 98 -12.79 2.59 -0.63
CA ILE A 98 -11.59 2.57 0.21
C ILE A 98 -11.84 3.35 1.50
N THR A 99 -12.25 4.60 1.41
CA THR A 99 -12.36 5.46 2.59
C THR A 99 -13.44 4.98 3.56
N SER A 100 -14.61 4.52 3.07
CA SER A 100 -15.65 3.96 3.92
C SER A 100 -15.25 2.60 4.51
N GLY A 101 -14.62 1.72 3.72
CA GLY A 101 -14.17 0.41 4.20
C GLY A 101 -13.10 0.51 5.29
N ILE A 102 -12.16 1.46 5.17
CA ILE A 102 -11.20 1.77 6.24
C ILE A 102 -11.95 2.17 7.53
N MET A 103 -12.97 3.01 7.43
CA MET A 103 -13.76 3.43 8.59
C MET A 103 -14.56 2.28 9.20
N GLU A 104 -15.09 1.37 8.38
CA GLU A 104 -15.80 0.17 8.85
C GLU A 104 -14.85 -0.76 9.64
N VAL A 105 -13.62 -0.97 9.17
CA VAL A 105 -12.62 -1.76 9.90
C VAL A 105 -12.19 -1.06 11.18
N PHE A 106 -11.97 0.26 11.15
CA PHE A 106 -11.60 1.03 12.34
C PHE A 106 -12.70 1.13 13.41
N ALA A 107 -13.92 0.73 13.12
CA ALA A 107 -14.94 0.58 14.16
C ALA A 107 -14.59 -0.53 15.16
N HIS A 108 -13.75 -1.51 14.76
CA HIS A 108 -13.42 -2.70 15.55
C HIS A 108 -11.92 -2.88 15.81
N HIS A 109 -11.05 -2.15 15.09
CA HIS A 109 -9.60 -2.32 15.14
C HIS A 109 -8.88 -0.97 15.32
N ASP A 110 -7.69 -1.01 15.89
CA ASP A 110 -6.84 0.17 16.12
C ASP A 110 -5.82 0.42 14.99
N ARG A 111 -5.71 -0.51 14.05
CA ARG A 111 -4.78 -0.47 12.91
C ARG A 111 -5.35 -1.25 11.75
N ILE A 112 -4.83 -1.03 10.55
CA ILE A 112 -5.31 -1.64 9.32
C ILE A 112 -4.19 -1.81 8.31
N ILE A 113 -4.22 -2.89 7.55
CA ILE A 113 -3.47 -3.08 6.30
C ILE A 113 -4.47 -2.96 5.15
N VAL A 114 -4.09 -2.26 4.08
CA VAL A 114 -4.94 -1.99 2.92
C VAL A 114 -4.30 -2.59 1.67
N LEU A 115 -5.08 -3.39 0.95
CA LEU A 115 -4.72 -3.99 -0.34
C LEU A 115 -5.78 -3.66 -1.39
N GLU A 116 -5.36 -3.58 -2.65
CA GLU A 116 -6.24 -3.62 -3.82
C GLU A 116 -6.16 -4.99 -4.50
N ASP A 117 -7.11 -5.31 -5.38
CA ASP A 117 -7.22 -6.62 -6.03
C ASP A 117 -6.04 -7.00 -6.94
N ASP A 118 -5.13 -6.07 -7.21
CA ASP A 118 -3.93 -6.26 -8.04
C ASP A 118 -2.60 -6.13 -7.27
N ILE A 119 -2.64 -6.10 -5.96
CA ILE A 119 -1.44 -5.98 -5.12
C ILE A 119 -1.10 -7.33 -4.48
N VAL A 120 -0.25 -8.10 -5.15
CA VAL A 120 0.24 -9.38 -4.61
C VAL A 120 1.37 -9.15 -3.61
N THR A 121 1.37 -9.94 -2.53
CA THR A 121 2.28 -9.77 -1.39
C THR A 121 3.37 -10.85 -1.36
N SER A 122 4.56 -10.50 -0.86
CA SER A 122 5.58 -11.47 -0.51
C SER A 122 5.17 -12.27 0.75
N PRO A 123 5.71 -13.48 0.98
CA PRO A 123 5.38 -14.29 2.17
C PRO A 123 5.68 -13.62 3.52
N TYR A 124 6.46 -12.55 3.54
CA TYR A 124 6.86 -11.83 4.76
C TYR A 124 6.19 -10.47 4.95
N PHE A 125 5.29 -10.12 4.03
CA PHE A 125 4.61 -8.82 4.06
C PHE A 125 3.84 -8.60 5.37
N LEU A 126 3.03 -9.58 5.79
CA LEU A 126 2.25 -9.46 7.03
C LEU A 126 3.16 -9.37 8.28
N GLN A 127 4.28 -10.11 8.31
CA GLN A 127 5.24 -10.02 9.41
C GLN A 127 5.83 -8.61 9.49
N TYR A 128 6.33 -8.08 8.36
CA TYR A 128 6.87 -6.73 8.29
C TYR A 128 5.87 -5.67 8.75
N MET A 129 4.63 -5.74 8.26
CA MET A 129 3.59 -4.78 8.62
C MET A 129 3.29 -4.80 10.13
N ASN A 130 3.16 -5.99 10.71
CA ASN A 130 2.88 -6.15 12.13
C ASN A 130 4.06 -5.73 13.01
N ASP A 131 5.29 -6.03 12.63
CA ASP A 131 6.48 -5.57 13.32
C ASP A 131 6.54 -4.03 13.33
N ALA A 132 6.33 -3.39 12.17
CA ALA A 132 6.30 -1.94 12.05
C ALA A 132 5.21 -1.32 12.93
N PHE A 133 4.00 -1.88 12.91
CA PHE A 133 2.91 -1.40 13.76
C PHE A 133 3.23 -1.50 15.25
N ASN A 134 3.83 -2.58 15.69
CA ASN A 134 4.18 -2.76 17.09
C ASN A 134 5.31 -1.83 17.53
N LEU A 135 6.34 -1.65 16.68
CA LEU A 135 7.50 -0.80 16.97
C LEU A 135 7.16 0.67 17.09
N TYR A 136 6.21 1.16 16.27
CA TYR A 136 5.91 2.59 16.16
C TYR A 136 4.50 2.96 16.62
N ARG A 137 3.82 2.07 17.35
CA ARG A 137 2.49 2.33 17.93
C ARG A 137 2.44 3.65 18.69
N ASP A 138 3.44 3.86 19.58
CA ASP A 138 3.50 4.98 20.49
C ASP A 138 4.31 6.16 19.93
N ASP A 139 4.72 6.13 18.67
CA ASP A 139 5.38 7.25 17.99
C ASP A 139 4.43 7.86 16.94
N PRO A 140 3.67 8.90 17.30
CA PRO A 140 2.66 9.48 16.40
C PRO A 140 3.26 10.15 15.15
N ARG A 141 4.57 10.36 15.10
CA ARG A 141 5.24 10.87 13.91
C ARG A 141 5.21 9.86 12.77
N VAL A 142 5.23 8.55 13.08
CA VAL A 142 5.09 7.51 12.06
C VAL A 142 3.60 7.30 11.80
N MET A 143 3.15 7.76 10.64
CA MET A 143 1.73 7.81 10.27
C MET A 143 1.34 6.73 9.27
N HIS A 144 2.30 6.18 8.54
CA HIS A 144 2.05 5.26 7.44
C HIS A 144 3.14 4.18 7.37
N VAL A 145 2.74 2.95 7.06
CA VAL A 145 3.65 1.84 6.77
C VAL A 145 3.41 1.40 5.33
N ALA A 146 4.43 1.50 4.49
CA ALA A 146 4.36 1.10 3.08
C ALA A 146 4.89 -0.33 2.89
N GLY A 147 4.26 -1.12 2.04
CA GLY A 147 4.78 -2.39 1.56
C GLY A 147 5.60 -2.26 0.27
N PHE A 148 5.43 -1.16 -0.44
CA PHE A 148 6.09 -0.89 -1.71
C PHE A 148 7.20 0.14 -1.58
N THR A 149 8.28 -0.10 -2.31
CA THR A 149 9.29 0.89 -2.64
C THR A 149 9.76 0.71 -4.08
N ASN A 150 10.17 1.79 -4.72
CA ASN A 150 10.90 1.78 -5.99
C ASN A 150 12.42 1.74 -5.79
N LEU A 151 12.88 1.75 -4.55
CA LEU A 151 14.29 1.57 -4.20
C LEU A 151 14.63 0.07 -4.06
N CYS A 152 15.92 -0.23 -4.18
CA CYS A 152 16.47 -1.53 -3.87
C CYS A 152 17.73 -1.30 -3.04
N ILE A 153 17.57 -1.29 -1.72
CA ILE A 153 18.64 -1.02 -0.77
C ILE A 153 18.88 -2.27 0.07
N ASP A 154 20.01 -2.93 -0.15
CA ASP A 154 20.28 -4.25 0.43
C ASP A 154 20.77 -4.19 1.88
N ASP A 155 21.29 -3.05 2.31
CA ASP A 155 21.94 -2.86 3.60
C ASP A 155 21.03 -2.25 4.67
N ILE A 156 19.78 -1.89 4.32
CA ILE A 156 18.80 -1.39 5.29
C ILE A 156 17.45 -2.09 5.16
N PRO A 157 16.84 -2.52 6.28
CA PRO A 157 15.55 -3.21 6.25
C PRO A 157 14.40 -2.29 5.87
N PHE A 158 14.44 -1.04 6.34
CA PHE A 158 13.47 0.02 6.06
C PHE A 158 14.09 1.39 6.26
N TYR A 159 13.41 2.40 5.73
CA TYR A 159 13.80 3.81 5.88
C TYR A 159 12.55 4.68 6.09
N PHE A 160 12.75 5.93 6.49
CA PHE A 160 11.68 6.90 6.61
C PHE A 160 11.70 7.89 5.46
N THR A 161 10.50 8.27 5.01
CA THR A 161 10.27 9.29 3.99
C THR A 161 8.99 10.06 4.33
N PRO A 162 8.82 11.32 3.91
CA PRO A 162 7.55 12.01 4.05
C PRO A 162 6.48 11.53 3.05
N HIS A 163 6.84 10.65 2.11
CA HIS A 163 5.97 10.20 1.01
C HIS A 163 5.35 8.85 1.26
N MET A 164 4.03 8.75 1.06
CA MET A 164 3.29 7.51 1.16
C MET A 164 3.38 6.68 -0.13
N SER A 165 3.09 5.39 -0.02
CA SER A 165 2.82 4.52 -1.15
C SER A 165 1.48 3.82 -0.96
N GLY A 166 0.59 3.89 -1.96
CA GLY A 166 -0.73 3.28 -1.91
C GLY A 166 -0.74 1.77 -2.23
N TRP A 167 0.40 1.15 -2.54
CA TRP A 167 0.45 -0.27 -2.90
C TRP A 167 0.81 -1.12 -1.69
N GLY A 168 -0.20 -1.76 -1.07
CA GLY A 168 -0.01 -2.57 0.12
C GLY A 168 0.54 -1.75 1.28
N TRP A 169 -0.32 -1.06 1.95
CA TRP A 169 0.04 -0.10 2.98
C TRP A 169 -0.79 -0.28 4.25
N GLY A 170 -0.45 0.46 5.29
CA GLY A 170 -1.25 0.46 6.49
C GLY A 170 -1.03 1.68 7.36
N THR A 171 -1.95 1.86 8.32
CA THR A 171 -1.91 2.96 9.27
C THR A 171 -2.65 2.59 10.54
N TRP A 172 -2.60 3.46 11.54
CA TRP A 172 -3.34 3.36 12.79
C TRP A 172 -4.60 4.23 12.74
N ARG A 173 -5.60 3.80 13.49
CA ARG A 173 -6.90 4.47 13.58
C ARG A 173 -6.78 5.92 14.03
N ASP A 174 -5.97 6.22 15.05
CA ASP A 174 -5.79 7.57 15.56
C ASP A 174 -5.12 8.50 14.56
N ARG A 175 -4.13 8.00 13.76
CA ARG A 175 -3.49 8.77 12.69
C ARG A 175 -4.48 9.10 11.59
N TRP A 176 -5.24 8.09 11.14
CA TRP A 176 -6.25 8.29 10.10
C TRP A 176 -7.35 9.25 10.56
N LEU A 177 -7.99 9.00 11.70
CA LEU A 177 -9.09 9.84 12.19
C LEU A 177 -8.63 11.26 12.56
N GLY A 178 -7.41 11.40 13.07
CA GLY A 178 -6.83 12.70 13.43
C GLY A 178 -6.51 13.57 12.23
N HIS A 179 -6.06 12.99 11.14
CA HIS A 179 -5.40 13.75 10.07
C HIS A 179 -6.03 13.61 8.69
N PHE A 180 -6.58 12.44 8.30
CA PHE A 180 -7.19 12.29 6.99
C PHE A 180 -8.37 13.25 6.80
N ARG A 181 -8.35 13.99 5.68
CA ARG A 181 -9.42 14.87 5.25
C ARG A 181 -9.63 14.71 3.76
N HIS A 182 -10.88 14.60 3.35
CA HIS A 182 -11.24 14.59 1.93
C HIS A 182 -11.40 16.03 1.46
N TYR A 183 -10.57 16.45 0.51
CA TYR A 183 -10.62 17.80 -0.05
C TYR A 183 -11.51 17.83 -1.30
N LYS A 184 -12.26 18.93 -1.47
CA LYS A 184 -13.10 19.15 -2.66
C LYS A 184 -12.39 19.98 -3.72
N THR A 185 -11.42 20.78 -3.30
CA THR A 185 -10.69 21.67 -4.19
C THR A 185 -9.19 21.69 -3.84
N ARG A 186 -8.36 21.99 -4.85
CA ARG A 186 -6.94 22.25 -4.68
C ARG A 186 -6.67 23.30 -3.61
N GLN A 187 -7.45 24.38 -3.59
CA GLN A 187 -7.30 25.48 -2.60
C GLN A 187 -7.46 24.96 -1.17
N GLN A 188 -8.51 24.16 -0.90
CA GLN A 188 -8.72 23.55 0.41
C GLN A 188 -7.58 22.62 0.80
N ALA A 189 -7.11 21.80 -0.16
CA ALA A 189 -6.02 20.87 0.08
C ALA A 189 -4.72 21.58 0.47
N LEU A 190 -4.41 22.71 -0.15
CA LEU A 190 -3.17 23.47 0.06
C LEU A 190 -3.30 24.61 1.09
N GLU A 191 -4.46 24.75 1.73
CA GLU A 191 -4.64 25.76 2.78
C GLU A 191 -3.59 25.60 3.88
N GLY A 192 -2.93 26.73 4.23
CA GLY A 192 -1.84 26.77 5.22
C GLY A 192 -0.47 26.31 4.72
N MET A 193 -0.35 25.86 3.46
CA MET A 193 0.94 25.49 2.84
C MET A 193 1.52 26.68 2.05
N THR A 194 2.82 26.88 2.17
CA THR A 194 3.57 27.85 1.37
C THR A 194 3.98 27.27 0.03
N GLN A 195 4.44 28.10 -0.91
CA GLN A 195 5.04 27.60 -2.17
C GLN A 195 6.28 26.73 -1.88
N SER A 196 7.07 27.08 -0.87
CA SER A 196 8.23 26.29 -0.44
C SER A 196 7.83 24.89 0.03
N ASP A 197 6.69 24.75 0.75
CA ASP A 197 6.16 23.45 1.16
C ASP A 197 5.72 22.61 -0.05
N CYS A 198 5.05 23.24 -1.02
CA CYS A 198 4.64 22.57 -2.26
C CYS A 198 5.85 22.11 -3.08
N ASP A 199 6.90 22.91 -3.13
CA ASP A 199 8.14 22.58 -3.86
C ASP A 199 8.91 21.46 -3.15
N ALA A 200 8.99 21.51 -1.81
CA ALA A 200 9.62 20.47 -1.00
C ALA A 200 8.89 19.14 -1.15
N MET A 201 7.55 19.14 -1.02
CA MET A 201 6.70 17.95 -1.20
C MET A 201 6.85 17.31 -2.58
N GLN A 202 7.18 18.10 -3.60
CA GLN A 202 7.39 17.64 -4.98
C GLN A 202 8.87 17.42 -5.35
N TYR A 203 9.81 17.50 -4.41
CA TYR A 203 11.26 17.48 -4.69
C TYR A 203 11.65 18.41 -5.85
N GLY A 204 11.18 19.66 -5.79
CA GLY A 204 11.42 20.62 -6.88
C GLY A 204 10.80 20.23 -8.22
N GLY A 205 9.68 19.51 -8.19
CA GLY A 205 8.93 19.07 -9.39
C GLY A 205 9.31 17.69 -9.93
N VAL A 206 10.28 17.02 -9.30
CA VAL A 206 10.64 15.62 -9.66
C VAL A 206 9.51 14.66 -9.37
N PHE A 207 8.75 14.88 -8.29
CA PHE A 207 7.57 14.10 -7.89
C PHE A 207 6.29 14.95 -7.97
N PRO A 208 5.65 15.07 -9.14
CA PRO A 208 4.55 16.01 -9.34
C PRO A 208 3.21 15.51 -8.74
N CYS A 209 3.21 15.08 -7.48
CA CYS A 209 2.04 14.51 -6.78
C CYS A 209 0.86 15.48 -6.74
N LEU A 210 1.12 16.78 -6.59
CA LEU A 210 0.08 17.81 -6.48
C LEU A 210 -0.74 18.00 -7.78
N ARG A 211 -0.33 17.42 -8.92
CA ARG A 211 -1.18 17.38 -10.14
C ARG A 211 -2.46 16.58 -9.93
N SER A 212 -2.46 15.64 -8.99
CA SER A 212 -3.66 14.86 -8.66
C SER A 212 -4.76 15.69 -8.01
N LEU A 213 -4.45 16.90 -7.50
CA LEU A 213 -5.43 17.84 -6.97
C LEU A 213 -6.31 18.49 -8.04
N ASP A 214 -5.97 18.34 -9.31
CA ASP A 214 -6.74 18.87 -10.43
C ASP A 214 -7.78 17.84 -10.95
N LYS A 215 -7.87 16.66 -10.31
CA LYS A 215 -8.89 15.63 -10.60
C LYS A 215 -10.17 15.90 -9.82
N ASP A 216 -11.29 15.38 -10.33
CA ASP A 216 -12.59 15.38 -9.65
C ASP A 216 -13.19 13.96 -9.70
N PRO A 217 -13.38 13.29 -8.57
CA PRO A 217 -12.95 13.70 -7.22
C PRO A 217 -11.42 13.70 -7.04
N ILE A 218 -10.94 14.49 -6.06
CA ILE A 218 -9.52 14.46 -5.64
C ILE A 218 -9.27 13.08 -5.02
N PRO A 219 -8.27 12.30 -5.51
CA PRO A 219 -8.01 10.95 -5.02
C PRO A 219 -7.63 10.89 -3.54
N TRP A 220 -8.04 9.82 -2.85
CA TRP A 220 -7.77 9.62 -1.42
C TRP A 220 -6.28 9.58 -1.08
N ASP A 221 -5.47 9.04 -1.97
CA ASP A 221 -4.02 8.90 -1.80
C ASP A 221 -3.32 10.25 -1.68
N ILE A 222 -3.64 11.22 -2.57
CA ILE A 222 -3.10 12.58 -2.44
C ILE A 222 -3.66 13.31 -1.22
N CYS A 223 -4.90 13.04 -0.82
CA CYS A 223 -5.47 13.59 0.42
C CYS A 223 -4.68 13.10 1.65
N TRP A 224 -4.32 11.82 1.66
CA TRP A 224 -3.52 11.22 2.74
C TRP A 224 -2.06 11.70 2.70
N GLU A 225 -1.45 11.78 1.53
CA GLU A 225 -0.11 12.35 1.32
C GLU A 225 0.00 13.77 1.91
N ILE A 226 -0.97 14.65 1.60
CA ILE A 226 -1.03 16.01 2.14
C ILE A 226 -1.24 16.00 3.66
N ALA A 227 -2.07 15.10 4.17
CA ALA A 227 -2.30 14.98 5.62
C ALA A 227 -1.01 14.61 6.37
N ILE A 228 -0.24 13.65 5.83
CA ILE A 228 1.05 13.25 6.37
C ILE A 228 2.02 14.44 6.34
N TYR A 229 2.13 15.12 5.19
CA TYR A 229 3.04 16.26 5.05
C TYR A 229 2.71 17.39 6.02
N LYS A 230 1.44 17.80 6.12
CA LYS A 230 0.98 18.85 7.06
C LYS A 230 1.23 18.50 8.52
N ALA A 231 1.15 17.23 8.87
CA ALA A 231 1.45 16.74 10.21
C ALA A 231 2.96 16.58 10.47
N GLN A 232 3.82 16.88 9.49
CA GLN A 232 5.25 16.53 9.53
C GLN A 232 5.48 15.06 9.83
N GLY A 233 4.55 14.21 9.33
CA GLY A 233 4.53 12.78 9.54
C GLY A 233 5.53 12.04 8.68
N LEU A 234 5.77 10.79 9.05
CA LEU A 234 6.72 9.90 8.42
C LEU A 234 6.02 8.64 7.90
N CYS A 235 6.48 8.18 6.76
CA CYS A 235 6.14 6.87 6.20
C CYS A 235 7.33 5.93 6.41
N LEU A 236 7.09 4.80 7.07
CA LEU A 236 8.05 3.71 7.17
C LEU A 236 7.96 2.88 5.89
N THR A 237 9.05 2.81 5.14
CA THR A 237 9.09 2.21 3.80
C THR A 237 10.17 1.13 3.76
N PRO A 238 9.92 -0.07 3.19
CA PRO A 238 10.91 -1.13 3.16
C PRO A 238 12.09 -0.78 2.25
N GLY A 239 13.29 -1.26 2.57
CA GLY A 239 14.46 -1.11 1.71
C GLY A 239 14.33 -1.85 0.37
N ARG A 240 13.50 -2.89 0.33
CA ARG A 240 13.07 -3.62 -0.86
C ARG A 240 11.56 -3.83 -0.84
N THR A 241 10.93 -3.79 -2.01
CA THR A 241 9.48 -3.98 -2.10
C THR A 241 9.04 -5.36 -1.59
N LEU A 242 7.94 -5.37 -0.84
CA LEU A 242 7.26 -6.56 -0.33
C LEU A 242 5.95 -6.82 -1.08
N VAL A 243 5.64 -6.00 -2.07
CA VAL A 243 4.45 -6.14 -2.90
C VAL A 243 4.76 -5.88 -4.37
N ARG A 244 3.94 -6.43 -5.26
CA ARG A 244 3.98 -6.22 -6.70
C ARG A 244 2.59 -5.89 -7.22
N ASN A 245 2.47 -4.86 -8.05
CA ASN A 245 1.24 -4.55 -8.76
C ASN A 245 1.15 -5.35 -10.06
N ILE A 246 0.20 -6.29 -10.14
CA ILE A 246 -0.05 -7.13 -11.31
C ILE A 246 -1.09 -6.54 -12.27
N GLY A 247 -1.77 -5.45 -11.86
CA GLY A 247 -2.78 -4.75 -12.66
C GLY A 247 -2.20 -3.91 -13.80
N LEU A 248 -0.91 -3.63 -13.78
CA LEU A 248 -0.22 -2.81 -14.78
C LEU A 248 -0.28 -3.36 -16.21
N LYS A 249 -0.56 -4.65 -16.39
CA LYS A 249 -0.71 -5.27 -17.72
C LYS A 249 -2.05 -4.94 -18.39
N ARG A 250 -3.12 -4.64 -17.62
CA ARG A 250 -4.49 -4.39 -18.09
C ARG A 250 -5.17 -3.21 -17.40
N GLY A 251 -4.46 -2.46 -16.55
CA GLY A 251 -5.01 -1.38 -15.73
C GLY A 251 -5.30 -0.12 -16.53
N THR A 252 -6.20 0.71 -16.00
CA THR A 252 -6.68 1.95 -16.59
C THR A 252 -5.57 2.98 -16.81
N HIS A 253 -4.46 2.87 -16.10
CA HIS A 253 -3.41 3.89 -16.07
C HIS A 253 -2.06 3.49 -16.67
N PHE A 254 -1.80 2.20 -17.00
CA PHE A 254 -0.48 1.79 -17.49
C PHE A 254 -0.53 0.71 -18.59
N ARG A 255 0.13 0.98 -19.71
CA ARG A 255 0.35 0.06 -20.84
C ARG A 255 1.82 -0.39 -20.96
N SER A 256 2.61 -0.43 -19.91
CA SER A 256 4.02 -0.83 -20.03
C SER A 256 4.36 -2.06 -19.21
N PHE A 257 5.12 -2.93 -19.85
CA PHE A 257 5.73 -4.13 -19.29
C PHE A 257 6.73 -3.72 -18.20
N ASP A 258 6.45 -3.97 -16.93
CA ASP A 258 7.42 -3.73 -15.87
C ASP A 258 8.12 -5.04 -15.46
N ILE A 259 9.11 -5.43 -16.26
CA ILE A 259 9.96 -6.58 -16.00
C ILE A 259 10.84 -6.37 -14.74
N LEU A 260 11.06 -5.12 -14.33
CA LEU A 260 11.90 -4.82 -13.16
C LEU A 260 11.16 -5.06 -11.84
N GLN A 261 9.84 -4.78 -11.79
CA GLN A 261 9.05 -5.12 -10.60
C GLN A 261 9.02 -6.62 -10.31
N SER A 262 8.91 -7.47 -11.36
CA SER A 262 8.95 -8.92 -11.18
C SER A 262 10.30 -9.38 -10.64
N TYR A 263 11.40 -8.80 -11.13
CA TYR A 263 12.74 -9.18 -10.72
C TYR A 263 13.05 -8.84 -9.26
N GLU A 264 12.61 -7.67 -8.78
CA GLU A 264 12.82 -7.26 -7.38
C GLU A 264 11.91 -8.03 -6.41
N PHE A 265 10.68 -8.35 -6.84
CA PHE A 265 9.73 -9.12 -6.05
C PHE A 265 10.14 -10.59 -5.90
N ASP A 266 10.74 -11.21 -6.94
CA ASP A 266 11.15 -12.61 -6.96
C ASP A 266 12.50 -12.83 -6.23
N ARG A 267 13.23 -11.76 -5.87
CA ARG A 267 14.38 -11.90 -4.99
C ARG A 267 13.89 -12.33 -3.60
N PRO A 268 14.57 -13.30 -2.96
CA PRO A 268 14.20 -13.69 -1.61
C PRO A 268 14.20 -12.44 -0.73
N PRO A 269 13.07 -12.15 -0.07
CA PRO A 269 12.99 -10.98 0.77
C PRO A 269 13.95 -11.13 1.93
N MET A 270 14.21 -10.03 2.54
CA MET A 270 15.06 -9.78 3.71
C MET A 270 14.73 -10.67 4.93
N GLN A 271 14.68 -12.00 4.76
CA GLN A 271 14.50 -12.92 5.90
C GLN A 271 15.48 -12.65 7.05
N SER A 272 16.71 -12.23 6.69
CA SER A 272 17.74 -11.87 7.68
C SER A 272 17.49 -10.56 8.41
N LEU A 273 16.48 -9.78 8.02
CA LEU A 273 16.17 -8.46 8.58
C LEU A 273 14.87 -8.45 9.40
N LEU A 274 14.18 -9.58 9.51
CA LEU A 274 13.03 -9.76 10.39
C LEU A 274 13.44 -10.56 11.63
N PRO A 275 12.91 -10.27 12.83
CA PRO A 275 12.00 -9.14 13.10
C PRO A 275 12.69 -7.78 12.98
N LEU A 276 11.90 -6.74 12.66
CA LEU A 276 12.41 -5.38 12.54
C LEU A 276 12.93 -4.86 13.89
N THR A 277 13.99 -4.04 13.81
CA THR A 277 14.54 -3.36 15.01
C THR A 277 14.13 -1.89 15.01
N LYS A 278 13.67 -1.38 16.15
CA LYS A 278 13.22 0.01 16.31
C LYS A 278 14.37 1.00 16.12
N ILE A 279 14.14 2.01 15.24
CA ILE A 279 14.97 3.21 15.20
C ILE A 279 14.37 4.22 16.18
N THR A 280 15.12 4.62 17.20
CA THR A 280 14.66 5.48 18.29
C THR A 280 14.38 6.93 17.88
N SER A 281 15.05 7.40 16.83
CA SER A 281 14.85 8.73 16.24
C SER A 281 14.49 8.60 14.77
N PRO A 282 13.22 8.29 14.44
CA PRO A 282 12.80 8.17 13.05
C PRO A 282 12.92 9.52 12.35
N GLN A 283 13.62 9.52 11.22
CA GLN A 283 13.77 10.69 10.34
C GLN A 283 14.24 10.23 8.95
N PRO A 284 13.91 10.97 7.89
CA PRO A 284 14.49 10.75 6.58
C PRO A 284 16.01 10.91 6.63
N SER A 285 16.73 10.11 5.87
CA SER A 285 18.19 10.27 5.75
C SER A 285 18.54 10.94 4.42
N PRO A 286 19.57 11.78 4.35
CA PRO A 286 19.99 12.39 3.09
C PRO A 286 20.28 11.37 1.99
N ARG A 287 20.81 10.18 2.37
CA ARG A 287 21.06 9.08 1.44
C ARG A 287 19.77 8.56 0.83
N THR A 288 18.76 8.24 1.66
CA THR A 288 17.49 7.67 1.19
C THR A 288 16.65 8.69 0.42
N GLU A 289 16.67 9.95 0.82
CA GLU A 289 16.01 11.03 0.08
C GLU A 289 16.63 11.25 -1.31
N SER A 290 17.96 11.26 -1.41
CA SER A 290 18.65 11.36 -2.69
C SER A 290 18.31 10.18 -3.61
N LEU A 291 18.37 8.95 -3.09
CA LEU A 291 18.01 7.74 -3.84
C LEU A 291 16.55 7.74 -4.26
N PHE A 292 15.65 8.20 -3.40
CA PHE A 292 14.23 8.31 -3.73
C PHE A 292 13.99 9.32 -4.87
N ALA A 293 14.57 10.52 -4.77
CA ALA A 293 14.46 11.53 -5.81
C ALA A 293 15.04 11.04 -7.15
N GLU A 294 16.15 10.31 -7.13
CA GLU A 294 16.75 9.70 -8.32
C GLU A 294 15.81 8.63 -8.92
N ALA A 295 15.28 7.72 -8.10
CA ALA A 295 14.40 6.68 -8.56
C ALA A 295 13.08 7.22 -9.14
N ILE A 296 12.52 8.28 -8.55
CA ILE A 296 11.33 8.97 -9.10
C ILE A 296 11.66 9.64 -10.43
N ARG A 297 12.81 10.29 -10.55
CA ARG A 297 13.25 10.89 -11.82
C ARG A 297 13.42 9.83 -12.90
N ASP A 298 14.08 8.73 -12.58
CA ASP A 298 14.24 7.60 -13.48
C ASP A 298 12.89 6.99 -13.86
N TRP A 299 11.97 6.91 -12.93
CA TRP A 299 10.61 6.43 -13.21
C TRP A 299 9.90 7.38 -14.19
N GLY A 300 9.98 8.68 -14.00
CA GLY A 300 9.45 9.68 -14.93
C GLY A 300 10.03 9.57 -16.34
N ILE A 301 11.34 9.40 -16.47
CA ILE A 301 12.05 9.22 -17.76
C ILE A 301 11.61 7.91 -18.45
N ARG A 302 11.35 6.86 -17.69
CA ARG A 302 10.95 5.54 -18.20
C ARG A 302 9.66 5.57 -19.04
N TYR A 303 8.79 6.54 -18.81
CA TYR A 303 7.53 6.70 -19.54
C TYR A 303 7.65 7.53 -20.81
N THR A 304 8.80 8.16 -21.06
CA THR A 304 9.04 8.85 -22.34
C THR A 304 9.41 7.83 -23.44
N PRO A 305 9.13 8.12 -24.73
CA PRO A 305 9.55 7.30 -25.86
C PRO A 305 11.07 7.05 -25.86
N LEU A 306 11.87 8.06 -25.52
CA LEU A 306 13.32 7.98 -25.41
C LEU A 306 13.76 7.06 -24.26
N GLY A 307 13.10 7.15 -23.12
CA GLY A 307 13.40 6.29 -21.96
C GLY A 307 13.18 4.80 -22.24
N LYS A 308 12.22 4.46 -23.11
CA LYS A 308 12.01 3.06 -23.54
C LYS A 308 13.18 2.52 -24.35
N VAL A 309 13.78 3.34 -25.21
CA VAL A 309 14.95 2.98 -26.03
C VAL A 309 16.22 2.86 -25.14
N VAL A 310 16.46 3.83 -24.27
CA VAL A 310 17.59 3.83 -23.33
C VAL A 310 17.56 2.60 -22.44
N ARG A 311 16.39 2.21 -21.96
CA ARG A 311 16.18 0.99 -21.15
C ARG A 311 16.51 -0.30 -21.90
N PHE A 312 16.13 -0.37 -23.17
CA PHE A 312 16.43 -1.54 -24.01
C PHE A 312 17.94 -1.69 -24.22
N VAL A 313 18.64 -0.60 -24.44
CA VAL A 313 20.11 -0.57 -24.62
C VAL A 313 20.83 -0.90 -23.30
N TYR A 314 20.40 -0.31 -22.19
CA TYR A 314 21.00 -0.56 -20.86
C TYR A 314 20.85 -2.01 -20.40
N LYS A 315 19.71 -2.64 -20.71
CA LYS A 315 19.51 -4.08 -20.45
C LYS A 315 20.47 -4.96 -21.24
N LYS A 316 20.69 -4.65 -22.52
CA LYS A 316 21.64 -5.41 -23.35
C LYS A 316 23.08 -5.32 -22.83
N LEU A 317 23.46 -4.17 -22.27
CA LEU A 317 24.84 -3.93 -21.79
C LEU A 317 25.11 -4.50 -20.39
N ARG A 318 24.09 -4.77 -19.58
CA ARG A 318 24.26 -5.26 -18.20
C ARG A 318 24.14 -6.78 -18.06
N PHE A 319 23.69 -7.48 -19.10
CA PHE A 319 23.53 -8.93 -19.17
C PHE A 319 24.28 -9.57 -20.34
N SER A 320 25.17 -8.86 -21.00
CA SER A 320 26.25 -9.34 -21.83
C SER A 320 27.57 -9.26 -21.05
#